data_7e40dfe6fab3cec285c0bc45520454c3
#
_entry.id   7e40dfe6fab3cec285c0bc45520454c3
#
_cell.length_a   1.000
_cell.length_b   1.000
_cell.length_c   1.000
_cell.angle_alpha   90.00
_cell.angle_beta   90.00
_cell.angle_gamma   90.00
#
_symmetry.space_group_name_H-M   'P 1'
#
loop_
_entity.id
_entity.type
_entity.pdbx_description
1 polymer ?
#
loop_
_entity_poly.entity_id
_entity_poly.type
_entity_poly.pdbx_seq_one_letter_code
_entity_poly.pdbx_strand_id
1 'polypeptide(L)'
;MKAFGRALRAGLIFVCVASAGGTAMAAQYAAMVIDARDGTVLHARNADTKLHPASLTKMMTLYIAFQAIEAGEIDVDKVITISSRAASEPPSKLGLRAGQKIKFRYLIRAAAVKSANDAATAIGEALEGSEAAFARRMTRTAQSLGMTNTTFRNAHGLTEAGHLSTARDMTTLGMHLFYDFPQYYNIFSRRATSAGTKQVSNTNRRLLNGYRGADGIKTGYTRAAGYNLVASAERGQERIIVTMFGGTSVPQRTAKIAELLDLGFSRAPSSKAIVKPSKPSAGPASPVGAMVASLRPQLRPGRNAGAAMASLAAGIDNAIADAMVEDIVARNGSAAAAAAGQPVSADDADATGDAMIISSLPEGSVAGDRPRARPGMQIAEGSSEEPEIVARRDPNLGAGGWGITLGKFGSRTEAERRLVQTGLLEVSTLDEARRAVVPTKSGYAATFVGLSETGAERACARLRARDMSCEPLGPS
;
A
#
# COMPACT_ATOMS: atom_id res chain seq x y z
N MET A 1 -15.54 -48.53 -49.03
CA MET A 1 -16.39 -47.48 -48.45
C MET A 1 -16.33 -47.36 -46.91
N LYS A 2 -16.10 -48.43 -46.13
CA LYS A 2 -16.05 -48.35 -44.67
C LYS A 2 -14.78 -47.69 -44.07
N ALA A 3 -13.63 -47.69 -44.80
CA ALA A 3 -12.39 -47.09 -44.36
C ALA A 3 -12.36 -45.56 -44.50
N PHE A 4 -13.00 -45.04 -45.56
CA PHE A 4 -13.06 -43.60 -45.85
C PHE A 4 -13.94 -42.83 -44.82
N GLY A 5 -14.98 -43.45 -44.29
CA GLY A 5 -15.83 -42.82 -43.29
C GLY A 5 -15.18 -42.71 -41.89
N ARG A 6 -14.17 -43.56 -41.55
CA ARG A 6 -13.45 -43.50 -40.31
C ARG A 6 -12.38 -42.40 -40.31
N ALA A 7 -11.70 -42.20 -41.43
CA ALA A 7 -10.70 -41.13 -41.58
C ALA A 7 -11.36 -39.74 -41.56
N LEU A 8 -12.55 -39.59 -42.14
CA LEU A 8 -13.30 -38.33 -42.12
C LEU A 8 -13.83 -37.97 -40.72
N ARG A 9 -14.29 -38.94 -39.93
CA ARG A 9 -14.71 -38.72 -38.55
C ARG A 9 -13.54 -38.39 -37.59
N ALA A 10 -12.36 -39.01 -37.79
CA ALA A 10 -11.17 -38.71 -37.00
C ALA A 10 -10.65 -37.29 -37.33
N GLY A 11 -10.68 -36.86 -38.62
CA GLY A 11 -10.33 -35.52 -39.03
C GLY A 11 -11.24 -34.44 -38.48
N LEU A 12 -12.57 -34.70 -38.41
CA LEU A 12 -13.54 -33.75 -37.86
C LEU A 12 -13.39 -33.58 -36.36
N ILE A 13 -13.08 -34.65 -35.62
CA ILE A 13 -12.84 -34.58 -34.16
C ILE A 13 -11.56 -33.85 -33.88
N PHE A 14 -10.51 -34.02 -34.67
CA PHE A 14 -9.23 -33.30 -34.48
C PHE A 14 -9.37 -31.80 -34.76
N VAL A 15 -10.17 -31.39 -35.76
CA VAL A 15 -10.46 -29.97 -36.04
C VAL A 15 -11.32 -29.34 -34.92
N CYS A 16 -12.27 -30.06 -34.32
CA CYS A 16 -13.08 -29.53 -33.22
C CYS A 16 -12.30 -29.40 -31.91
N VAL A 17 -11.29 -30.23 -31.65
CA VAL A 17 -10.43 -30.12 -30.44
C VAL A 17 -9.41 -28.99 -30.59
N ALA A 18 -8.93 -28.71 -31.79
CA ALA A 18 -7.99 -27.61 -32.06
C ALA A 18 -8.62 -26.21 -31.92
N SER A 19 -9.96 -26.09 -32.01
CA SER A 19 -10.66 -24.81 -31.89
C SER A 19 -11.08 -24.45 -30.45
N ALA A 20 -10.84 -25.32 -29.47
CA ALA A 20 -11.09 -25.04 -28.04
C ALA A 20 -9.92 -24.36 -27.32
N GLY A 21 -8.95 -23.84 -28.07
CA GLY A 21 -7.93 -22.94 -27.54
C GLY A 21 -8.58 -21.67 -27.04
N GLY A 22 -8.88 -21.60 -25.74
CA GLY A 22 -9.40 -20.40 -25.09
C GLY A 22 -8.49 -19.23 -25.43
N THR A 23 -9.00 -18.26 -26.16
CA THR A 23 -8.29 -17.00 -26.43
C THR A 23 -7.98 -16.34 -25.10
N ALA A 24 -6.72 -16.36 -24.67
CA ALA A 24 -6.28 -15.59 -23.54
C ALA A 24 -6.58 -14.11 -23.89
N MET A 25 -7.68 -13.59 -23.35
CA MET A 25 -8.06 -12.20 -23.53
C MET A 25 -6.93 -11.34 -22.99
N ALA A 26 -6.23 -10.64 -23.91
CA ALA A 26 -5.23 -9.66 -23.50
C ALA A 26 -5.88 -8.63 -22.59
N ALA A 27 -5.18 -8.25 -21.51
CA ALA A 27 -5.69 -7.24 -20.59
C ALA A 27 -6.03 -5.95 -21.36
N GLN A 28 -7.23 -5.43 -21.14
CA GLN A 28 -7.74 -4.28 -21.89
C GLN A 28 -6.89 -3.02 -21.60
N TYR A 29 -6.45 -2.36 -22.67
CA TYR A 29 -5.67 -1.13 -22.59
C TYR A 29 -6.56 0.07 -22.28
N ALA A 30 -6.15 0.87 -21.28
CA ALA A 30 -6.71 2.18 -21.01
C ALA A 30 -5.60 3.16 -20.62
N ALA A 31 -5.76 4.44 -20.98
CA ALA A 31 -4.78 5.47 -20.63
C ALA A 31 -5.45 6.84 -20.40
N MET A 32 -4.83 7.64 -19.53
CA MET A 32 -5.16 9.04 -19.29
C MET A 32 -3.90 9.85 -19.04
N VAL A 33 -3.85 11.06 -19.62
CA VAL A 33 -2.77 12.04 -19.44
C VAL A 33 -3.41 13.36 -19.04
N ILE A 34 -2.93 13.96 -17.96
CA ILE A 34 -3.37 15.28 -17.51
C ILE A 34 -2.18 16.23 -17.33
N ASP A 35 -2.45 17.52 -17.52
CA ASP A 35 -1.68 18.58 -16.92
C ASP A 35 -2.03 18.63 -15.42
N ALA A 36 -1.09 18.30 -14.56
CA ALA A 36 -1.37 18.22 -13.13
C ALA A 36 -1.53 19.61 -12.48
N ARG A 37 -1.22 20.70 -13.18
CA ARG A 37 -1.39 22.06 -12.65
C ARG A 37 -2.87 22.43 -12.44
N ASP A 38 -3.77 21.88 -13.26
CA ASP A 38 -5.20 22.18 -13.17
C ASP A 38 -6.14 21.00 -13.49
N GLY A 39 -5.58 19.82 -13.79
CA GLY A 39 -6.33 18.63 -14.15
C GLY A 39 -6.81 18.58 -15.61
N THR A 40 -6.40 19.52 -16.47
CA THR A 40 -6.75 19.50 -17.91
C THR A 40 -6.35 18.17 -18.54
N VAL A 41 -7.30 17.52 -19.22
CA VAL A 41 -7.07 16.26 -19.94
C VAL A 41 -6.33 16.52 -21.23
N LEU A 42 -5.12 15.99 -21.38
CA LEU A 42 -4.29 16.11 -22.58
C LEU A 42 -4.44 14.91 -23.52
N HIS A 43 -4.77 13.74 -22.97
CA HIS A 43 -5.08 12.53 -23.73
C HIS A 43 -5.94 11.58 -22.89
N ALA A 44 -6.89 10.92 -23.52
CA ALA A 44 -7.70 9.86 -22.91
C ALA A 44 -7.99 8.77 -23.94
N ARG A 45 -7.84 7.51 -23.54
CA ARG A 45 -8.25 6.34 -24.30
C ARG A 45 -8.82 5.28 -23.36
N ASN A 46 -10.08 4.93 -23.54
CA ASN A 46 -10.79 4.00 -22.66
C ASN A 46 -10.70 4.41 -21.16
N ALA A 47 -10.57 5.72 -20.89
CA ALA A 47 -10.18 6.24 -19.58
C ALA A 47 -11.18 5.90 -18.45
N ASP A 48 -12.44 5.62 -18.82
CA ASP A 48 -13.54 5.34 -17.90
C ASP A 48 -13.91 3.85 -17.83
N THR A 49 -13.18 3.00 -18.56
CA THR A 49 -13.37 1.55 -18.49
C THR A 49 -12.94 1.02 -17.12
N LYS A 50 -13.84 0.27 -16.49
CA LYS A 50 -13.59 -0.38 -15.18
C LYS A 50 -12.67 -1.57 -15.34
N LEU A 51 -11.47 -1.48 -14.80
CA LEU A 51 -10.40 -2.48 -14.90
C LEU A 51 -9.82 -2.79 -13.51
N HIS A 52 -9.12 -3.89 -13.39
CA HIS A 52 -8.42 -4.23 -12.15
C HIS A 52 -7.20 -3.32 -11.97
N PRO A 53 -7.13 -2.51 -10.89
CA PRO A 53 -6.01 -1.59 -10.67
C PRO A 53 -4.72 -2.31 -10.27
N ALA A 54 -4.79 -3.57 -9.84
CA ALA A 54 -3.67 -4.26 -9.24
C ALA A 54 -3.04 -3.41 -8.12
N SER A 55 -1.72 -3.42 -7.95
CA SER A 55 -1.05 -2.66 -6.88
C SER A 55 -1.12 -1.13 -7.01
N LEU A 56 -1.78 -0.55 -8.01
CA LEU A 56 -2.15 0.87 -7.98
C LEU A 56 -3.07 1.17 -6.79
N THR A 57 -3.85 0.19 -6.33
CA THR A 57 -4.65 0.21 -5.09
C THR A 57 -3.89 0.78 -3.90
N LYS A 58 -2.60 0.46 -3.77
CA LYS A 58 -1.76 0.95 -2.67
C LYS A 58 -1.58 2.46 -2.66
N MET A 59 -1.88 3.16 -3.76
CA MET A 59 -1.94 4.62 -3.76
C MET A 59 -3.03 5.11 -2.80
N MET A 60 -4.21 4.49 -2.81
CA MET A 60 -5.29 4.80 -1.88
C MET A 60 -4.95 4.38 -0.44
N THR A 61 -4.33 3.23 -0.26
CA THR A 61 -3.85 2.78 1.06
C THR A 61 -2.88 3.79 1.68
N LEU A 62 -1.96 4.33 0.88
CA LEU A 62 -0.99 5.34 1.31
C LEU A 62 -1.65 6.71 1.50
N TYR A 63 -2.60 7.09 0.64
CA TYR A 63 -3.38 8.32 0.79
C TYR A 63 -4.08 8.36 2.16
N ILE A 64 -4.78 7.29 2.53
CA ILE A 64 -5.46 7.18 3.82
C ILE A 64 -4.45 7.13 4.98
N ALA A 65 -3.32 6.44 4.81
CA ALA A 65 -2.26 6.42 5.82
C ALA A 65 -1.70 7.84 6.09
N PHE A 66 -1.48 8.65 5.04
CA PHE A 66 -1.05 10.03 5.19
C PHE A 66 -2.13 10.91 5.81
N GLN A 67 -3.39 10.72 5.40
CA GLN A 67 -4.53 11.41 6.00
C GLN A 67 -4.63 11.12 7.51
N ALA A 68 -4.51 9.85 7.90
CA ALA A 68 -4.57 9.42 9.29
C ALA A 68 -3.42 9.99 10.14
N ILE A 69 -2.20 10.07 9.58
CA ILE A 69 -1.05 10.70 10.25
C ILE A 69 -1.31 12.21 10.45
N GLU A 70 -1.81 12.92 9.44
CA GLU A 70 -2.11 14.36 9.56
C GLU A 70 -3.24 14.64 10.54
N ALA A 71 -4.25 13.77 10.59
CA ALA A 71 -5.35 13.86 11.53
C ALA A 71 -4.98 13.44 12.97
N GLY A 72 -3.77 12.89 13.18
CA GLY A 72 -3.34 12.38 14.49
C GLY A 72 -4.00 11.05 14.89
N GLU A 73 -4.69 10.36 13.97
CA GLU A 73 -5.29 9.04 14.22
C GLU A 73 -4.21 7.99 14.53
N ILE A 74 -3.04 8.13 13.91
CA ILE A 74 -1.90 7.23 14.11
C ILE A 74 -0.58 7.98 14.06
N ASP A 75 0.32 7.66 15.00
CA ASP A 75 1.69 8.17 14.93
C ASP A 75 2.52 7.33 13.95
N VAL A 76 3.35 8.00 13.17
CA VAL A 76 4.23 7.37 12.17
C VAL A 76 5.23 6.40 12.80
N ASP A 77 5.56 6.56 14.07
CA ASP A 77 6.44 5.66 14.85
C ASP A 77 5.68 4.63 15.68
N LYS A 78 4.33 4.64 15.64
CA LYS A 78 3.55 3.61 16.31
C LYS A 78 4.03 2.22 15.91
N VAL A 79 4.26 1.38 16.91
CA VAL A 79 4.65 -0.01 16.70
C VAL A 79 3.39 -0.83 16.42
N ILE A 80 3.38 -1.49 15.27
CA ILE A 80 2.28 -2.34 14.80
C ILE A 80 2.67 -3.80 14.98
N THR A 81 1.81 -4.60 15.57
CA THR A 81 1.94 -6.05 15.64
C THR A 81 1.30 -6.66 14.39
N ILE A 82 2.06 -7.44 13.64
CA ILE A 82 1.61 -8.03 12.37
C ILE A 82 0.68 -9.21 12.63
N SER A 83 -0.48 -9.19 12.01
CA SER A 83 -1.47 -10.27 12.06
C SER A 83 -1.02 -11.49 11.24
N SER A 84 -1.61 -12.66 11.52
CA SER A 84 -1.42 -13.85 10.69
C SER A 84 -1.91 -13.63 9.26
N ARG A 85 -3.00 -12.84 9.07
CA ARG A 85 -3.53 -12.47 7.76
C ARG A 85 -2.51 -11.66 6.97
N ALA A 86 -2.01 -10.55 7.51
CA ALA A 86 -1.01 -9.72 6.84
C ALA A 86 0.27 -10.52 6.49
N ALA A 87 0.74 -11.37 7.40
CA ALA A 87 1.92 -12.21 7.17
C ALA A 87 1.73 -13.26 6.05
N SER A 88 0.48 -13.75 5.86
CA SER A 88 0.15 -14.76 4.84
C SER A 88 -0.01 -14.20 3.44
N GLU A 89 -0.03 -12.85 3.26
CA GLU A 89 -0.24 -12.23 1.96
C GLU A 89 0.73 -12.77 0.89
N PRO A 90 0.22 -13.02 -0.34
CA PRO A 90 1.06 -13.45 -1.46
C PRO A 90 2.09 -12.39 -1.87
N PRO A 91 3.16 -12.73 -2.58
CA PRO A 91 4.11 -11.77 -3.12
C PRO A 91 3.46 -10.74 -4.09
N SER A 92 3.99 -9.49 -4.19
CA SER A 92 5.20 -8.94 -3.58
C SER A 92 4.98 -8.62 -2.11
N LYS A 93 5.93 -8.97 -1.24
CA LYS A 93 5.82 -8.73 0.20
C LYS A 93 7.16 -8.35 0.83
N LEU A 94 7.12 -7.71 1.99
CA LEU A 94 8.31 -7.44 2.79
C LEU A 94 8.82 -8.73 3.46
N GLY A 95 7.92 -9.70 3.71
CA GLY A 95 8.20 -10.94 4.40
C GLY A 95 8.04 -10.81 5.92
N LEU A 96 7.00 -10.09 6.33
CA LEU A 96 6.62 -9.95 7.72
C LEU A 96 6.10 -11.28 8.30
N ARG A 97 6.31 -11.50 9.61
CA ARG A 97 5.84 -12.69 10.32
C ARG A 97 4.71 -12.32 11.28
N ALA A 98 3.78 -13.24 11.50
CA ALA A 98 2.74 -13.06 12.51
C ALA A 98 3.37 -12.81 13.90
N GLY A 99 2.83 -11.84 14.63
CA GLY A 99 3.37 -11.40 15.91
C GLY A 99 4.59 -10.48 15.84
N GLN A 100 5.21 -10.31 14.67
CA GLN A 100 6.34 -9.39 14.50
C GLN A 100 5.90 -7.95 14.79
N LYS A 101 6.73 -7.20 15.50
CA LYS A 101 6.54 -5.77 15.79
C LYS A 101 7.34 -4.93 14.81
N ILE A 102 6.71 -3.92 14.19
CA ILE A 102 7.35 -3.02 13.22
C ILE A 102 6.73 -1.63 13.30
N LYS A 103 7.51 -0.56 13.13
CA LYS A 103 6.99 0.81 13.11
C LYS A 103 6.16 1.08 11.85
N PHE A 104 5.07 1.85 11.99
CA PHE A 104 4.14 2.19 10.91
C PHE A 104 4.85 2.83 9.70
N ARG A 105 5.87 3.67 9.92
CA ARG A 105 6.69 4.26 8.85
C ARG A 105 7.32 3.22 7.90
N TYR A 106 7.71 2.08 8.42
CA TYR A 106 8.33 1.03 7.61
C TYR A 106 7.31 0.27 6.77
N LEU A 107 6.07 0.12 7.26
CA LEU A 107 4.95 -0.40 6.47
C LEU A 107 4.64 0.53 5.30
N ILE A 108 4.57 1.86 5.54
CA ILE A 108 4.42 2.87 4.48
C ILE A 108 5.51 2.74 3.43
N ARG A 109 6.79 2.65 3.84
CA ARG A 109 7.93 2.51 2.91
C ARG A 109 7.87 1.22 2.10
N ALA A 110 7.53 0.11 2.74
CA ALA A 110 7.38 -1.18 2.07
C ALA A 110 6.24 -1.17 1.06
N ALA A 111 5.08 -0.61 1.39
CA ALA A 111 3.94 -0.50 0.49
C ALA A 111 4.21 0.43 -0.70
N ALA A 112 4.85 1.57 -0.48
CA ALA A 112 5.15 2.56 -1.52
C ALA A 112 6.25 2.07 -2.48
N VAL A 113 7.39 1.61 -1.94
CA VAL A 113 8.63 1.38 -2.71
C VAL A 113 8.70 -0.06 -3.23
N LYS A 114 8.53 -1.05 -2.34
CA LYS A 114 8.55 -2.49 -2.68
C LYS A 114 7.21 -2.98 -3.25
N SER A 115 6.12 -2.23 -3.03
CA SER A 115 4.76 -2.68 -3.35
C SER A 115 4.31 -3.87 -2.49
N ALA A 116 4.74 -3.93 -1.23
CA ALA A 116 4.53 -5.05 -0.33
C ALA A 116 3.05 -5.22 0.06
N ASN A 117 2.49 -6.40 -0.18
CA ASN A 117 1.09 -6.73 0.12
C ASN A 117 0.87 -6.85 1.63
N ASP A 118 1.74 -7.59 2.33
CA ASP A 118 1.73 -7.75 3.78
C ASP A 118 1.75 -6.40 4.53
N ALA A 119 2.54 -5.45 4.05
CA ALA A 119 2.59 -4.11 4.60
C ALA A 119 1.30 -3.32 4.33
N ALA A 120 0.68 -3.47 3.16
CA ALA A 120 -0.58 -2.80 2.84
C ALA A 120 -1.74 -3.32 3.70
N THR A 121 -1.87 -4.64 3.87
CA THR A 121 -2.86 -5.26 4.76
C THR A 121 -2.64 -4.81 6.20
N ALA A 122 -1.38 -4.82 6.69
CA ALA A 122 -1.06 -4.36 8.06
C ALA A 122 -1.39 -2.88 8.28
N ILE A 123 -1.22 -2.00 7.27
CA ILE A 123 -1.67 -0.59 7.32
C ILE A 123 -3.19 -0.53 7.48
N GLY A 124 -3.94 -1.28 6.67
CA GLY A 124 -5.39 -1.30 6.73
C GLY A 124 -5.92 -1.78 8.09
N GLU A 125 -5.36 -2.87 8.61
CA GLU A 125 -5.71 -3.41 9.92
C GLU A 125 -5.37 -2.46 11.07
N ALA A 126 -4.23 -1.76 10.97
CA ALA A 126 -3.80 -0.79 11.99
C ALA A 126 -4.71 0.44 12.08
N LEU A 127 -5.36 0.83 10.97
CA LEU A 127 -6.24 2.00 10.89
C LEU A 127 -7.72 1.67 11.16
N GLU A 128 -8.21 0.51 10.71
CA GLU A 128 -9.65 0.18 10.75
C GLU A 128 -9.94 -1.14 11.48
N GLY A 129 -8.93 -1.78 12.08
CA GLY A 129 -9.08 -3.06 12.78
C GLY A 129 -9.25 -4.28 11.88
N SER A 130 -9.66 -4.09 10.62
CA SER A 130 -9.76 -5.16 9.62
C SER A 130 -9.62 -4.65 8.20
N GLU A 131 -9.13 -5.51 7.29
CA GLU A 131 -9.01 -5.16 5.88
C GLU A 131 -10.36 -4.85 5.23
N ALA A 132 -11.43 -5.57 5.61
CA ALA A 132 -12.77 -5.31 5.09
C ALA A 132 -13.31 -3.92 5.50
N ALA A 133 -13.08 -3.49 6.75
CA ALA A 133 -13.42 -2.14 7.19
C ALA A 133 -12.58 -1.09 6.45
N PHE A 134 -11.29 -1.36 6.26
CA PHE A 134 -10.39 -0.49 5.52
C PHE A 134 -10.79 -0.36 4.04
N ALA A 135 -11.17 -1.45 3.37
CA ALA A 135 -11.66 -1.42 1.99
C ALA A 135 -12.94 -0.56 1.84
N ARG A 136 -13.81 -0.58 2.84
CA ARG A 136 -14.97 0.34 2.88
C ARG A 136 -14.53 1.80 3.03
N ARG A 137 -13.54 2.11 3.90
CA ARG A 137 -12.95 3.44 4.01
C ARG A 137 -12.31 3.87 2.70
N MET A 138 -11.54 3.00 2.05
CA MET A 138 -10.93 3.27 0.75
C MET A 138 -11.95 3.66 -0.32
N THR A 139 -13.09 2.95 -0.37
CA THR A 139 -14.16 3.23 -1.35
C THR A 139 -14.86 4.56 -1.04
N ARG A 140 -15.17 4.85 0.23
CA ARG A 140 -15.73 6.16 0.62
C ARG A 140 -14.77 7.31 0.31
N THR A 141 -13.48 7.14 0.61
CA THR A 141 -12.45 8.13 0.29
C THR A 141 -12.34 8.34 -1.22
N ALA A 142 -12.40 7.27 -2.02
CA ALA A 142 -12.41 7.38 -3.48
C ALA A 142 -13.58 8.23 -3.97
N GLN A 143 -14.79 7.98 -3.46
CA GLN A 143 -15.98 8.77 -3.79
C GLN A 143 -15.82 10.25 -3.42
N SER A 144 -15.26 10.55 -2.25
CA SER A 144 -15.02 11.94 -1.81
C SER A 144 -13.95 12.66 -2.65
N LEU A 145 -13.07 11.92 -3.32
CA LEU A 145 -12.09 12.44 -4.28
C LEU A 145 -12.64 12.56 -5.70
N GLY A 146 -13.92 12.23 -5.94
CA GLY A 146 -14.50 12.21 -7.28
C GLY A 146 -14.17 10.96 -8.11
N MET A 147 -13.62 9.91 -7.51
CA MET A 147 -13.33 8.61 -8.15
C MET A 147 -14.61 7.75 -8.21
N THR A 148 -15.59 8.17 -8.99
CA THR A 148 -16.95 7.61 -8.97
C THR A 148 -17.06 6.20 -9.56
N ASN A 149 -16.06 5.77 -10.32
CA ASN A 149 -16.02 4.43 -10.94
C ASN A 149 -15.09 3.45 -10.21
N THR A 150 -14.73 3.75 -8.95
CA THR A 150 -13.78 2.94 -8.18
C THR A 150 -14.44 2.27 -6.98
N THR A 151 -14.19 0.97 -6.84
CA THR A 151 -14.54 0.19 -5.65
C THR A 151 -13.33 -0.63 -5.24
N PHE A 152 -12.93 -0.49 -3.98
CA PHE A 152 -11.86 -1.28 -3.37
C PHE A 152 -12.45 -2.41 -2.52
N ARG A 153 -11.80 -3.60 -2.54
CA ARG A 153 -12.16 -4.78 -1.76
C ARG A 153 -11.05 -5.20 -0.79
N ASN A 154 -9.81 -4.82 -1.08
CA ASN A 154 -8.64 -5.10 -0.25
C ASN A 154 -7.64 -3.93 -0.31
N ALA A 155 -6.63 -3.95 0.57
CA ALA A 155 -5.65 -2.88 0.72
C ALA A 155 -4.51 -2.93 -0.31
N HIS A 156 -4.33 -4.06 -1.00
CA HIS A 156 -3.11 -4.35 -1.77
C HIS A 156 -3.34 -4.44 -3.28
N GLY A 157 -4.56 -4.73 -3.73
CA GLY A 157 -4.94 -4.79 -5.14
C GLY A 157 -4.75 -6.16 -5.80
N LEU A 158 -4.67 -7.23 -5.05
CA LEU A 158 -4.84 -8.57 -5.62
C LEU A 158 -6.24 -8.69 -6.22
N THR A 159 -6.36 -9.46 -7.30
CA THR A 159 -7.61 -9.60 -8.06
C THR A 159 -8.71 -10.17 -7.18
N GLU A 160 -9.81 -9.45 -7.09
CA GLU A 160 -11.01 -9.82 -6.35
C GLU A 160 -12.24 -9.31 -7.11
N ALA A 161 -13.34 -10.03 -7.06
CA ALA A 161 -14.57 -9.65 -7.75
C ALA A 161 -15.06 -8.27 -7.27
N GLY A 162 -15.32 -7.37 -8.21
CA GLY A 162 -15.72 -6.00 -7.92
C GLY A 162 -14.62 -5.07 -7.41
N HIS A 163 -13.35 -5.51 -7.33
CA HIS A 163 -12.20 -4.62 -7.07
C HIS A 163 -11.77 -3.98 -8.37
N LEU A 164 -12.38 -2.85 -8.73
CA LEU A 164 -12.24 -2.20 -10.02
C LEU A 164 -11.98 -0.69 -9.85
N SER A 165 -11.31 -0.12 -10.84
CA SER A 165 -11.06 1.31 -10.97
C SER A 165 -10.92 1.68 -12.46
N THR A 166 -10.67 2.95 -12.75
CA THR A 166 -10.47 3.46 -14.11
C THR A 166 -9.16 4.23 -14.24
N ALA A 167 -8.70 4.45 -15.48
CA ALA A 167 -7.52 5.29 -15.69
C ALA A 167 -7.75 6.73 -15.22
N ARG A 168 -8.98 7.26 -15.39
CA ARG A 168 -9.37 8.58 -14.89
C ARG A 168 -9.26 8.64 -13.38
N ASP A 169 -9.89 7.72 -12.68
CA ASP A 169 -9.93 7.73 -11.21
C ASP A 169 -8.53 7.59 -10.60
N MET A 170 -7.69 6.70 -11.16
CA MET A 170 -6.31 6.55 -10.70
C MET A 170 -5.44 7.78 -10.99
N THR A 171 -5.71 8.51 -12.08
CA THR A 171 -5.04 9.78 -12.38
C THR A 171 -5.46 10.86 -11.38
N THR A 172 -6.77 10.95 -11.06
CA THR A 172 -7.30 11.81 -10.00
C THR A 172 -6.62 11.53 -8.65
N LEU A 173 -6.50 10.27 -8.26
CA LEU A 173 -5.79 9.89 -7.04
C LEU A 173 -4.31 10.29 -7.06
N GLY A 174 -3.65 10.18 -8.22
CA GLY A 174 -2.27 10.62 -8.40
C GLY A 174 -2.11 12.13 -8.18
N MET A 175 -3.05 12.93 -8.69
CA MET A 175 -3.10 14.39 -8.49
C MET A 175 -3.32 14.75 -7.02
N HIS A 176 -4.27 14.10 -6.36
CA HIS A 176 -4.52 14.30 -4.93
C HIS A 176 -3.34 13.90 -4.04
N LEU A 177 -2.64 12.78 -4.32
CA LEU A 177 -1.43 12.41 -3.60
C LEU A 177 -0.35 13.50 -3.67
N PHE A 178 -0.22 14.15 -4.82
CA PHE A 178 0.75 15.22 -5.01
C PHE A 178 0.36 16.51 -4.26
N TYR A 179 -0.90 16.95 -4.39
CA TYR A 179 -1.33 18.23 -3.83
C TYR A 179 -1.74 18.17 -2.37
N ASP A 180 -2.38 17.08 -1.93
CA ASP A 180 -2.86 16.96 -0.57
C ASP A 180 -1.75 16.60 0.42
N PHE A 181 -0.71 15.88 -0.07
CA PHE A 181 0.37 15.35 0.75
C PHE A 181 1.77 15.61 0.14
N PRO A 182 2.12 16.86 -0.22
CA PRO A 182 3.40 17.17 -0.87
C PRO A 182 4.61 16.78 0.01
N GLN A 183 4.47 16.84 1.34
CA GLN A 183 5.50 16.47 2.31
C GLN A 183 5.82 14.97 2.31
N TYR A 184 4.90 14.11 1.87
CA TYR A 184 5.09 12.66 1.79
C TYR A 184 5.37 12.16 0.37
N TYR A 185 5.12 13.00 -0.64
CA TYR A 185 5.16 12.59 -2.04
C TYR A 185 6.54 12.08 -2.50
N ASN A 186 7.62 12.58 -1.91
CA ASN A 186 8.99 12.16 -2.21
C ASN A 186 9.25 10.65 -2.03
N ILE A 187 8.37 9.93 -1.31
CA ILE A 187 8.51 8.50 -1.11
C ILE A 187 8.43 7.72 -2.43
N PHE A 188 7.66 8.23 -3.40
CA PHE A 188 7.43 7.58 -4.69
C PHE A 188 8.63 7.69 -5.63
N SER A 189 9.50 8.70 -5.46
CA SER A 189 10.71 8.90 -6.26
C SER A 189 11.94 8.15 -5.72
N ARG A 190 11.87 7.59 -4.50
CA ARG A 190 13.01 6.86 -3.91
C ARG A 190 13.32 5.61 -4.70
N ARG A 191 14.56 5.45 -5.14
CA ARG A 191 15.04 4.28 -5.86
C ARG A 191 15.19 3.06 -4.96
N ALA A 192 15.56 3.29 -3.70
CA ALA A 192 15.61 2.30 -2.62
C ALA A 192 15.36 2.99 -1.28
N THR A 193 14.97 2.22 -0.26
CA THR A 193 14.77 2.72 1.11
C THR A 193 14.86 1.59 2.13
N SER A 194 15.23 1.92 3.37
CA SER A 194 15.10 0.99 4.49
C SER A 194 13.61 0.79 4.85
N ALA A 195 13.18 -0.46 4.92
CA ALA A 195 11.86 -0.84 5.41
C ALA A 195 11.92 -1.47 6.81
N GLY A 196 12.93 -1.08 7.60
CA GLY A 196 13.13 -1.53 8.98
C GLY A 196 13.82 -2.88 9.08
N THR A 197 13.36 -3.88 8.37
CA THR A 197 13.95 -5.24 8.37
C THR A 197 14.98 -5.45 7.28
N LYS A 198 14.87 -4.71 6.17
CA LYS A 198 15.78 -4.79 5.02
C LYS A 198 15.66 -3.58 4.11
N GLN A 199 16.67 -3.38 3.27
CA GLN A 199 16.60 -2.46 2.14
C GLN A 199 15.66 -3.02 1.06
N VAL A 200 14.84 -2.14 0.49
CA VAL A 200 13.92 -2.48 -0.59
C VAL A 200 14.11 -1.55 -1.78
N SER A 201 14.04 -2.10 -2.99
CA SER A 201 14.16 -1.35 -4.23
C SER A 201 12.80 -0.99 -4.81
N ASN A 202 12.73 0.16 -5.48
CA ASN A 202 11.50 0.64 -6.11
C ASN A 202 11.11 -0.20 -7.33
N THR A 203 9.85 -0.60 -7.38
CA THR A 203 9.29 -1.35 -8.51
C THR A 203 9.19 -0.50 -9.79
N ASN A 204 9.25 0.84 -9.68
CA ASN A 204 9.25 1.78 -10.79
C ASN A 204 10.64 2.28 -11.18
N ARG A 205 11.73 1.71 -10.64
CA ARG A 205 13.11 2.20 -10.84
C ARG A 205 13.51 2.36 -12.30
N ARG A 206 12.94 1.56 -13.23
CA ARG A 206 13.25 1.67 -14.67
C ARG A 206 12.82 3.03 -15.24
N LEU A 207 11.60 3.50 -14.92
CA LEU A 207 11.15 4.83 -15.32
C LEU A 207 11.91 5.93 -14.57
N LEU A 208 12.04 5.80 -13.24
CA LEU A 208 12.71 6.78 -12.38
C LEU A 208 14.18 7.02 -12.74
N ASN A 209 14.85 6.01 -13.34
CA ASN A 209 16.24 6.14 -13.78
C ASN A 209 16.35 6.60 -15.23
N GLY A 210 15.40 6.24 -16.09
CA GLY A 210 15.50 6.39 -17.53
C GLY A 210 14.70 7.56 -18.12
N TYR A 211 13.81 8.19 -17.34
CA TYR A 211 13.00 9.30 -17.86
C TYR A 211 13.25 10.58 -17.08
N ARG A 212 13.67 11.63 -17.80
CA ARG A 212 13.99 12.93 -17.19
C ARG A 212 12.77 13.55 -16.53
N GLY A 213 12.92 13.89 -15.25
CA GLY A 213 11.87 14.52 -14.44
C GLY A 213 10.91 13.54 -13.78
N ALA A 214 11.00 12.22 -14.04
CA ALA A 214 10.13 11.24 -13.38
C ALA A 214 10.35 11.21 -11.86
N ASP A 215 9.24 11.34 -11.10
CA ASP A 215 9.25 11.39 -9.63
C ASP A 215 8.18 10.53 -8.96
N GLY A 216 7.43 9.74 -9.71
CA GLY A 216 6.38 8.85 -9.16
C GLY A 216 5.78 7.93 -10.21
N ILE A 217 4.69 7.24 -9.89
CA ILE A 217 4.08 7.09 -8.56
C ILE A 217 4.04 5.59 -8.20
N LYS A 218 3.29 4.74 -8.97
CA LYS A 218 3.03 3.36 -8.58
C LYS A 218 2.84 2.41 -9.74
N THR A 219 3.52 1.27 -9.71
CA THR A 219 3.33 0.14 -10.63
C THR A 219 2.25 -0.82 -10.10
N GLY A 220 1.57 -1.51 -11.01
CA GLY A 220 0.65 -2.60 -10.70
C GLY A 220 0.81 -3.76 -11.68
N TYR A 221 0.62 -4.99 -11.21
CA TYR A 221 0.55 -6.18 -12.05
C TYR A 221 -0.28 -7.26 -11.36
N THR A 222 -1.21 -7.83 -12.07
CA THR A 222 -1.77 -9.16 -11.87
C THR A 222 -2.04 -9.77 -13.25
N ARG A 223 -2.23 -11.09 -13.33
CA ARG A 223 -2.54 -11.73 -14.62
C ARG A 223 -3.78 -11.08 -15.27
N ALA A 224 -4.82 -10.78 -14.49
CA ALA A 224 -6.04 -10.15 -14.99
C ALA A 224 -5.88 -8.68 -15.39
N ALA A 225 -5.00 -7.93 -14.71
CA ALA A 225 -4.81 -6.50 -14.94
C ALA A 225 -3.80 -6.16 -16.05
N GLY A 226 -2.88 -7.07 -16.36
CA GLY A 226 -1.67 -6.72 -17.11
C GLY A 226 -0.73 -5.80 -16.33
N TYR A 227 0.20 -5.16 -17.00
CA TYR A 227 1.18 -4.26 -16.40
C TYR A 227 0.66 -2.81 -16.37
N ASN A 228 0.27 -2.35 -15.19
CA ASN A 228 -0.26 -1.01 -14.95
C ASN A 228 0.82 -0.07 -14.41
N LEU A 229 0.63 1.25 -14.62
CA LEU A 229 1.48 2.28 -14.01
C LEU A 229 0.71 3.61 -13.94
N VAL A 230 0.76 4.26 -12.77
CA VAL A 230 0.55 5.70 -12.64
C VAL A 230 1.91 6.34 -12.51
N ALA A 231 2.24 7.24 -13.42
CA ALA A 231 3.52 7.96 -13.46
C ALA A 231 3.30 9.47 -13.33
N SER A 232 4.28 10.15 -12.77
CA SER A 232 4.38 11.61 -12.74
C SER A 232 5.78 12.02 -13.17
N ALA A 233 5.85 13.14 -13.89
CA ALA A 233 7.11 13.78 -14.25
C ALA A 233 6.95 15.30 -14.25
N GLU A 234 8.06 16.00 -13.93
CA GLU A 234 8.15 17.45 -13.88
C GLU A 234 9.28 17.95 -14.78
N ARG A 235 9.02 18.99 -15.58
CA ARG A 235 10.00 19.71 -16.40
C ARG A 235 9.74 21.21 -16.28
N GLY A 236 10.63 21.93 -15.60
CA GLY A 236 10.41 23.34 -15.29
C GLY A 236 9.16 23.52 -14.41
N GLN A 237 8.18 24.28 -14.90
CA GLN A 237 6.91 24.50 -14.21
C GLN A 237 5.80 23.54 -14.65
N GLU A 238 6.08 22.67 -15.60
CA GLU A 238 5.09 21.72 -16.12
C GLU A 238 5.17 20.40 -15.37
N ARG A 239 4.01 19.88 -14.94
CA ARG A 239 3.87 18.58 -14.32
C ARG A 239 2.82 17.77 -15.02
N ILE A 240 3.19 16.60 -15.49
CA ILE A 240 2.30 15.67 -16.20
C ILE A 240 2.07 14.43 -15.31
N ILE A 241 0.82 14.01 -15.20
CA ILE A 241 0.46 12.72 -14.60
C ILE A 241 -0.15 11.85 -15.68
N VAL A 242 0.31 10.60 -15.74
CA VAL A 242 -0.13 9.59 -16.70
C VAL A 242 -0.56 8.33 -15.98
N THR A 243 -1.72 7.81 -16.33
CA THR A 243 -2.15 6.47 -15.93
C THR A 243 -2.27 5.57 -17.15
N MET A 244 -1.77 4.34 -17.04
CA MET A 244 -1.89 3.30 -18.05
C MET A 244 -2.27 1.97 -17.40
N PHE A 245 -3.25 1.28 -18.01
CA PHE A 245 -3.65 -0.10 -17.71
C PHE A 245 -3.34 -1.02 -18.88
N GLY A 246 -3.18 -2.31 -18.61
CA GLY A 246 -3.18 -3.35 -19.64
C GLY A 246 -1.91 -3.47 -20.46
N GLY A 247 -0.75 -3.06 -19.92
CA GLY A 247 0.53 -3.31 -20.57
C GLY A 247 0.86 -4.81 -20.64
N THR A 248 1.64 -5.21 -21.63
CA THR A 248 2.00 -6.61 -21.89
C THR A 248 3.30 -7.05 -21.22
N SER A 249 4.17 -6.09 -20.87
CA SER A 249 5.43 -6.35 -20.19
C SER A 249 5.95 -5.10 -19.47
N VAL A 250 6.93 -5.26 -18.57
CA VAL A 250 7.59 -4.12 -17.92
C VAL A 250 8.28 -3.18 -18.91
N PRO A 251 9.05 -3.67 -19.92
CA PRO A 251 9.63 -2.79 -20.94
C PRO A 251 8.57 -2.04 -21.74
N GLN A 252 7.56 -2.73 -22.26
CA GLN A 252 6.49 -2.14 -23.07
C GLN A 252 5.71 -1.09 -22.27
N ARG A 253 5.29 -1.38 -21.05
CA ARG A 253 4.63 -0.43 -20.16
C ARG A 253 5.49 0.82 -19.95
N THR A 254 6.80 0.65 -19.67
CA THR A 254 7.68 1.79 -19.41
C THR A 254 7.88 2.65 -20.65
N ALA A 255 8.06 2.05 -21.83
CA ALA A 255 8.16 2.77 -23.10
C ALA A 255 6.87 3.54 -23.38
N LYS A 256 5.71 2.88 -23.21
CA LYS A 256 4.41 3.54 -23.48
C LYS A 256 4.11 4.69 -22.52
N ILE A 257 4.50 4.57 -21.26
CA ILE A 257 4.40 5.68 -20.30
C ILE A 257 5.32 6.84 -20.71
N ALA A 258 6.53 6.57 -21.18
CA ALA A 258 7.44 7.62 -21.67
C ALA A 258 6.85 8.38 -22.88
N GLU A 259 6.30 7.66 -23.86
CA GLU A 259 5.57 8.25 -24.99
C GLU A 259 4.39 9.13 -24.53
N LEU A 260 3.61 8.66 -23.55
CA LEU A 260 2.46 9.40 -23.04
C LEU A 260 2.87 10.63 -22.22
N LEU A 261 3.99 10.58 -21.48
CA LEU A 261 4.56 11.73 -20.78
C LEU A 261 5.08 12.77 -21.79
N ASP A 262 5.79 12.34 -22.85
CA ASP A 262 6.26 13.24 -23.91
C ASP A 262 5.08 13.87 -24.65
N LEU A 263 4.02 13.11 -24.96
CA LEU A 263 2.77 13.64 -25.50
C LEU A 263 2.16 14.67 -24.55
N GLY A 264 2.17 14.42 -23.24
CA GLY A 264 1.68 15.35 -22.23
C GLY A 264 2.46 16.67 -22.25
N PHE A 265 3.79 16.61 -22.19
CA PHE A 265 4.64 17.80 -22.25
C PHE A 265 4.52 18.56 -23.57
N SER A 266 4.30 17.88 -24.71
CA SER A 266 4.11 18.56 -26.00
C SER A 266 2.77 19.29 -26.13
N ARG A 267 1.76 18.89 -25.36
CA ARG A 267 0.42 19.48 -25.36
C ARG A 267 0.15 20.44 -24.22
N ALA A 268 0.91 20.36 -23.16
CA ALA A 268 0.78 21.26 -22.02
C ALA A 268 1.25 22.67 -22.42
N PRO A 269 0.49 23.72 -22.12
CA PRO A 269 0.96 25.09 -22.35
C PRO A 269 2.13 25.40 -21.41
N SER A 270 3.13 26.13 -21.89
CA SER A 270 4.33 26.49 -21.13
C SER A 270 4.03 27.32 -19.87
N SER A 271 2.98 28.16 -19.93
CA SER A 271 2.51 28.95 -18.80
C SER A 271 1.05 28.61 -18.50
N LYS A 272 0.77 28.27 -17.23
CA LYS A 272 -0.57 27.93 -16.75
C LYS A 272 -0.70 28.16 -15.26
N ALA A 273 -1.84 28.72 -14.82
CA ALA A 273 -2.14 28.86 -13.41
C ALA A 273 -2.34 27.49 -12.74
N ILE A 274 -1.90 27.39 -11.49
CA ILE A 274 -2.09 26.15 -10.70
C ILE A 274 -3.46 26.24 -10.02
N VAL A 275 -4.33 25.28 -10.34
CA VAL A 275 -5.64 25.08 -9.70
C VAL A 275 -5.59 23.72 -8.99
N LYS A 276 -5.33 23.76 -7.68
CA LYS A 276 -5.24 22.55 -6.86
C LYS A 276 -6.62 21.89 -6.74
N PRO A 277 -6.70 20.55 -6.73
CA PRO A 277 -7.95 19.85 -6.41
C PRO A 277 -8.42 20.21 -5.00
N SER A 278 -9.73 20.26 -4.79
CA SER A 278 -10.30 20.49 -3.46
C SER A 278 -10.00 19.28 -2.58
N LYS A 279 -9.20 19.48 -1.52
CA LYS A 279 -8.96 18.43 -0.53
C LYS A 279 -10.28 18.10 0.18
N PRO A 280 -10.77 16.86 0.14
CA PRO A 280 -11.99 16.51 0.85
C PRO A 280 -11.77 16.73 2.36
N SER A 281 -12.75 17.32 3.03
CA SER A 281 -12.73 17.37 4.49
C SER A 281 -12.69 15.92 4.99
N ALA A 282 -11.80 15.63 5.94
CA ALA A 282 -11.86 14.38 6.66
C ALA A 282 -13.25 14.32 7.33
N GLY A 283 -14.16 13.54 6.77
CA GLY A 283 -15.41 13.23 7.48
C GLY A 283 -15.04 12.67 8.85
N PRO A 284 -15.90 12.83 9.87
CA PRO A 284 -15.59 12.34 11.20
C PRO A 284 -15.15 10.87 11.09
N ALA A 285 -13.98 10.56 11.65
CA ALA A 285 -13.55 9.19 11.83
C ALA A 285 -14.73 8.46 12.47
N SER A 286 -15.17 7.35 11.89
CA SER A 286 -16.18 6.54 12.59
C SER A 286 -15.57 6.18 13.93
N PRO A 287 -16.17 6.60 15.06
CA PRO A 287 -15.58 6.29 16.35
C PRO A 287 -15.49 4.77 16.45
N VAL A 288 -14.24 4.27 16.54
CA VAL A 288 -13.99 2.87 16.84
C VAL A 288 -14.59 2.65 18.23
N GLY A 289 -15.75 1.97 18.28
CA GLY A 289 -16.43 1.69 19.53
C GLY A 289 -17.72 2.47 19.83
N ALA A 290 -18.18 3.37 18.98
CA ALA A 290 -19.56 3.81 19.08
C ALA A 290 -20.47 2.62 18.70
N MET A 291 -20.93 1.90 19.70
CA MET A 291 -22.12 1.09 19.57
C MET A 291 -23.17 2.01 18.97
N VAL A 292 -23.53 1.77 17.72
CA VAL A 292 -24.73 2.38 17.14
C VAL A 292 -25.86 1.86 18.03
N ALA A 293 -26.33 2.70 18.94
CA ALA A 293 -27.56 2.40 19.63
C ALA A 293 -28.58 2.26 18.49
N SER A 294 -28.94 1.01 18.18
CA SER A 294 -29.99 0.72 17.25
C SER A 294 -31.19 1.52 17.73
N LEU A 295 -31.60 2.52 16.97
CA LEU A 295 -32.88 3.16 17.17
C LEU A 295 -33.90 2.04 17.00
N ARG A 296 -34.30 1.43 18.12
CA ARG A 296 -35.46 0.52 18.14
C ARG A 296 -36.57 1.30 17.47
N PRO A 297 -37.23 0.75 16.41
CA PRO A 297 -38.40 1.38 15.85
C PRO A 297 -39.40 1.60 16.98
N GLN A 298 -39.73 2.84 17.29
CA GLN A 298 -40.81 3.12 18.23
C GLN A 298 -42.11 2.62 17.56
N LEU A 299 -42.76 1.64 18.16
CA LEU A 299 -44.07 1.16 17.76
C LEU A 299 -45.03 2.35 17.80
N ARG A 300 -45.60 2.71 16.63
CA ARG A 300 -46.72 3.64 16.57
C ARG A 300 -47.86 3.08 17.44
N PRO A 301 -48.45 3.90 18.31
CA PRO A 301 -49.62 3.45 19.07
C PRO A 301 -50.76 3.15 18.10
N GLY A 302 -51.29 1.89 18.11
CA GLY A 302 -52.55 1.57 17.44
C GLY A 302 -52.57 0.43 16.44
N ARG A 303 -51.68 -0.58 16.50
CA ARG A 303 -51.93 -1.84 15.79
C ARG A 303 -51.51 -3.03 16.65
N ASN A 304 -52.42 -4.02 16.77
CA ASN A 304 -52.34 -5.21 17.58
C ASN A 304 -50.98 -5.93 17.41
N ALA A 305 -50.13 -5.90 18.43
CA ALA A 305 -48.84 -6.55 18.48
C ALA A 305 -48.91 -8.09 18.34
N GLY A 306 -50.06 -8.71 18.62
CA GLY A 306 -50.22 -10.14 18.54
C GLY A 306 -50.19 -10.72 17.11
N ALA A 307 -50.72 -10.00 16.12
CA ALA A 307 -50.76 -10.50 14.72
C ALA A 307 -49.38 -10.38 14.04
N ALA A 308 -48.57 -9.38 14.39
CA ALA A 308 -47.21 -9.21 13.84
C ALA A 308 -46.23 -10.26 14.38
N MET A 309 -46.36 -10.65 15.65
CA MET A 309 -45.55 -11.71 16.24
C MET A 309 -45.87 -13.08 15.71
N ALA A 310 -47.15 -13.38 15.43
CA ALA A 310 -47.57 -14.65 14.84
C ALA A 310 -47.04 -14.83 13.39
N SER A 311 -47.04 -13.77 12.59
CA SER A 311 -46.48 -13.81 11.22
C SER A 311 -44.95 -13.94 11.20
N LEU A 312 -44.24 -13.37 12.18
CA LEU A 312 -42.78 -13.51 12.30
C LEU A 312 -42.39 -14.94 12.74
N ALA A 313 -43.14 -15.56 13.68
CA ALA A 313 -42.90 -16.91 14.10
C ALA A 313 -43.15 -17.92 12.94
N ALA A 314 -44.22 -17.76 12.18
CA ALA A 314 -44.47 -18.57 11.00
C ALA A 314 -43.43 -18.44 9.90
N GLY A 315 -42.85 -17.25 9.73
CA GLY A 315 -41.73 -17.01 8.79
C GLY A 315 -40.44 -17.70 9.21
N ILE A 316 -40.16 -17.76 10.50
CA ILE A 316 -38.96 -18.45 11.04
C ILE A 316 -39.09 -19.97 10.91
N ASP A 317 -40.25 -20.53 11.22
CA ASP A 317 -40.50 -21.97 11.10
C ASP A 317 -40.38 -22.45 9.65
N ASN A 318 -40.88 -21.68 8.67
CA ASN A 318 -40.71 -21.99 7.25
C ASN A 318 -39.23 -21.90 6.79
N ALA A 319 -38.46 -20.88 7.24
CA ALA A 319 -37.05 -20.77 6.89
C ALA A 319 -36.19 -21.91 7.49
N ILE A 320 -36.56 -22.42 8.68
CA ILE A 320 -35.88 -23.56 9.30
C ILE A 320 -36.24 -24.85 8.53
N ALA A 321 -37.49 -25.00 8.10
CA ALA A 321 -37.93 -26.16 7.31
C ALA A 321 -37.22 -26.22 5.94
N ASP A 322 -37.10 -25.09 5.25
CA ASP A 322 -36.40 -25.01 3.97
C ASP A 322 -34.91 -25.33 4.12
N ALA A 323 -34.24 -24.79 5.15
CA ALA A 323 -32.83 -25.08 5.44
C ALA A 323 -32.59 -26.57 5.78
N MET A 324 -33.52 -27.23 6.47
CA MET A 324 -33.44 -28.66 6.75
C MET A 324 -33.64 -29.53 5.50
N VAL A 325 -34.48 -29.11 4.57
CA VAL A 325 -34.68 -29.81 3.29
C VAL A 325 -33.42 -29.71 2.42
N GLU A 326 -32.78 -28.54 2.35
CA GLU A 326 -31.51 -28.37 1.61
C GLU A 326 -30.38 -29.24 2.19
N ASP A 327 -30.25 -29.33 3.52
CA ASP A 327 -29.24 -30.18 4.17
C ASP A 327 -29.47 -31.68 3.94
N ILE A 328 -30.74 -32.13 3.88
CA ILE A 328 -31.10 -33.51 3.55
C ILE A 328 -30.83 -33.83 2.07
N VAL A 329 -31.09 -32.89 1.15
CA VAL A 329 -30.80 -33.07 -0.28
C VAL A 329 -29.28 -33.09 -0.52
N ALA A 330 -28.50 -32.24 0.17
CA ALA A 330 -27.04 -32.22 0.09
C ALA A 330 -26.40 -33.52 0.61
N ARG A 331 -26.93 -34.10 1.71
CA ARG A 331 -26.45 -35.40 2.26
C ARG A 331 -26.80 -36.60 1.40
N ASN A 332 -27.97 -36.62 0.80
CA ASN A 332 -28.39 -37.72 -0.09
C ASN A 332 -27.72 -37.65 -1.47
N GLY A 333 -27.36 -36.44 -1.95
CA GLY A 333 -26.56 -36.24 -3.17
C GLY A 333 -25.14 -36.76 -3.05
N SER A 334 -24.52 -36.62 -1.86
CA SER A 334 -23.14 -37.09 -1.62
C SER A 334 -23.05 -38.61 -1.44
N ALA A 335 -24.12 -39.26 -1.00
CA ALA A 335 -24.17 -40.73 -0.87
C ALA A 335 -24.26 -41.44 -2.23
N ALA A 336 -24.87 -40.81 -3.24
CA ALA A 336 -24.95 -41.37 -4.59
C ALA A 336 -23.63 -41.25 -5.39
N ALA A 337 -22.78 -40.28 -5.06
CA ALA A 337 -21.47 -40.11 -5.69
C ALA A 337 -20.39 -41.07 -5.14
N ALA A 338 -20.57 -41.60 -3.96
CA ALA A 338 -19.61 -42.53 -3.32
C ALA A 338 -19.72 -43.99 -3.80
N ALA A 339 -20.71 -44.35 -4.63
CA ALA A 339 -20.96 -45.71 -5.13
C ALA A 339 -20.37 -46.01 -6.51
N ALA A 340 -19.76 -45.02 -7.19
CA ALA A 340 -19.09 -45.22 -8.49
C ALA A 340 -17.58 -45.16 -8.32
N GLY A 341 -16.99 -46.24 -7.84
CA GLY A 341 -15.55 -46.37 -7.72
C GLY A 341 -14.88 -46.66 -9.06
N GLN A 342 -13.83 -45.95 -9.37
CA GLN A 342 -12.62 -46.47 -10.04
C GLN A 342 -11.40 -45.57 -9.82
N PRO A 343 -10.16 -46.12 -9.81
CA PRO A 343 -8.97 -45.46 -9.29
C PRO A 343 -8.31 -44.57 -10.33
N VAL A 344 -7.87 -43.37 -9.93
CA VAL A 344 -6.98 -42.54 -10.75
C VAL A 344 -5.59 -42.61 -10.15
N SER A 345 -4.67 -43.07 -10.98
CA SER A 345 -3.23 -43.06 -10.74
C SER A 345 -2.71 -41.62 -10.64
N ALA A 346 -1.85 -41.41 -9.65
CA ALA A 346 -1.03 -40.22 -9.57
C ALA A 346 -0.01 -40.24 -10.72
N ASP A 347 0.08 -39.12 -11.44
CA ASP A 347 1.34 -38.60 -11.98
C ASP A 347 1.06 -37.26 -12.72
N ASP A 348 2.07 -36.38 -12.59
CA ASP A 348 2.30 -35.16 -13.35
C ASP A 348 1.63 -33.85 -12.85
N ALA A 349 2.32 -33.30 -11.82
CA ALA A 349 2.35 -31.87 -11.57
C ALA A 349 3.63 -31.29 -12.18
N ASP A 350 3.55 -30.71 -13.37
CA ASP A 350 4.62 -29.90 -13.95
C ASP A 350 4.33 -28.41 -13.70
N ALA A 351 5.07 -27.85 -12.73
CA ALA A 351 5.08 -26.44 -12.39
C ALA A 351 6.34 -25.80 -12.99
N THR A 352 6.24 -25.24 -14.18
CA THR A 352 7.28 -24.39 -14.75
C THR A 352 7.32 -23.04 -14.05
N GLY A 353 8.16 -22.96 -13.02
CA GLY A 353 8.63 -21.71 -12.41
C GLY A 353 9.95 -21.31 -13.07
N ASP A 354 9.99 -20.11 -13.64
CA ASP A 354 11.22 -19.48 -14.11
C ASP A 354 12.20 -19.29 -12.94
N ALA A 355 13.13 -20.23 -12.82
CA ALA A 355 14.31 -20.13 -11.96
C ALA A 355 15.42 -19.40 -12.73
N MET A 356 15.88 -18.29 -12.19
CA MET A 356 17.12 -17.66 -12.60
C MET A 356 18.29 -18.65 -12.44
N ILE A 357 18.99 -18.87 -13.52
CA ILE A 357 20.25 -19.60 -13.59
C ILE A 357 21.28 -18.84 -12.74
N ILE A 358 21.71 -19.44 -11.65
CA ILE A 358 22.95 -19.08 -10.97
C ILE A 358 24.00 -20.06 -11.43
N SER A 359 24.97 -19.55 -12.17
CA SER A 359 26.16 -20.23 -12.63
C SER A 359 26.95 -20.85 -11.47
N SER A 360 27.17 -22.13 -11.51
CA SER A 360 28.02 -22.89 -10.61
C SER A 360 29.50 -22.55 -10.85
N LEU A 361 30.23 -22.22 -9.78
CA LEU A 361 31.67 -22.26 -9.73
C LEU A 361 32.11 -23.50 -8.93
N PRO A 362 33.29 -24.12 -9.26
CA PRO A 362 33.63 -25.44 -8.83
C PRO A 362 34.16 -25.53 -7.38
N GLU A 363 33.96 -26.71 -6.79
CA GLU A 363 34.51 -27.11 -5.51
C GLU A 363 36.05 -27.13 -5.55
N GLY A 364 36.66 -26.38 -4.62
CA GLY A 364 38.06 -26.49 -4.27
C GLY A 364 38.19 -26.62 -2.76
N SER A 365 38.50 -27.81 -2.30
CA SER A 365 38.80 -28.17 -0.91
C SER A 365 40.09 -27.52 -0.44
N VAL A 366 40.06 -26.72 0.64
CA VAL A 366 41.22 -26.51 1.52
C VAL A 366 40.73 -26.45 2.98
N ALA A 367 41.23 -27.41 3.75
CA ALA A 367 41.15 -27.43 5.19
C ALA A 367 42.09 -26.36 5.77
N GLY A 368 41.67 -25.65 6.81
CA GLY A 368 42.54 -24.71 7.52
C GLY A 368 41.84 -23.94 8.63
N ASP A 369 42.13 -24.41 9.84
CA ASP A 369 42.19 -23.71 11.11
C ASP A 369 41.00 -22.87 11.66
N ARG A 370 40.41 -23.38 12.72
CA ARG A 370 39.58 -22.69 13.70
C ARG A 370 40.44 -21.71 14.51
N PRO A 371 40.05 -20.44 14.68
CA PRO A 371 40.65 -19.58 15.68
C PRO A 371 40.14 -19.93 17.08
N ARG A 372 41.11 -20.00 18.00
CA ARG A 372 40.95 -20.29 19.43
C ARG A 372 40.13 -19.19 20.13
N ALA A 373 39.28 -19.61 21.07
CA ALA A 373 38.58 -18.77 22.03
C ALA A 373 39.57 -17.99 22.91
N ARG A 374 39.30 -16.71 23.13
CA ARG A 374 39.97 -15.89 24.15
C ARG A 374 39.21 -16.00 25.51
N PRO A 375 39.94 -15.93 26.63
CA PRO A 375 39.38 -16.20 27.97
C PRO A 375 38.57 -15.04 28.55
N GLY A 376 37.55 -15.41 29.27
CA GLY A 376 36.86 -14.86 30.41
C GLY A 376 36.88 -13.33 30.65
N MET A 377 35.74 -12.72 30.53
CA MET A 377 35.41 -11.50 31.25
C MET A 377 34.20 -11.79 32.15
N GLN A 378 34.38 -11.71 33.43
CA GLN A 378 33.38 -11.95 34.47
C GLN A 378 32.30 -10.90 34.41
N ILE A 379 31.05 -11.32 34.39
CA ILE A 379 29.89 -10.46 34.51
C ILE A 379 29.66 -10.28 36.04
N ALA A 380 29.78 -9.05 36.51
CA ALA A 380 29.38 -8.69 37.84
C ALA A 380 27.83 -8.53 37.88
N GLU A 381 27.17 -9.29 38.71
CA GLU A 381 25.77 -9.06 39.12
C GLU A 381 25.69 -7.76 39.92
N GLY A 382 24.92 -6.79 39.42
CA GLY A 382 24.62 -5.50 40.08
C GLY A 382 23.14 -5.28 40.14
N SER A 383 22.66 -5.41 41.39
CA SER A 383 21.39 -5.01 42.02
C SER A 383 20.45 -4.10 41.21
N SER A 384 19.18 -4.54 41.20
CA SER A 384 17.97 -3.78 40.90
C SER A 384 17.77 -2.63 41.92
N GLU A 385 17.93 -1.39 41.45
CA GLU A 385 17.33 -0.20 42.08
C GLU A 385 16.59 0.59 41.00
N GLU A 386 15.27 0.80 41.25
CA GLU A 386 14.46 1.75 40.54
C GLU A 386 15.02 3.16 40.74
N PRO A 387 15.23 3.98 39.71
CA PRO A 387 15.60 5.38 39.92
C PRO A 387 14.36 6.23 40.13
N GLU A 388 14.32 6.82 41.30
CA GLU A 388 13.48 7.92 41.76
C GLU A 388 13.50 9.08 40.76
N ILE A 389 12.32 9.61 40.41
CA ILE A 389 12.12 10.72 39.45
C ILE A 389 12.57 12.02 40.09
N VAL A 390 13.79 12.47 39.87
CA VAL A 390 14.22 13.85 40.10
C VAL A 390 14.07 14.65 38.81
N ALA A 391 13.06 15.49 38.76
CA ALA A 391 12.84 16.47 37.73
C ALA A 391 13.94 17.54 37.76
N ARG A 392 14.90 17.49 36.86
CA ARG A 392 15.70 18.61 36.34
C ARG A 392 16.88 18.12 35.50
N ARG A 393 16.60 17.66 34.29
CA ARG A 393 17.45 17.68 33.08
C ARG A 393 16.64 17.02 31.97
N ASP A 394 16.65 17.64 30.83
CA ASP A 394 15.85 17.11 29.70
C ASP A 394 16.31 15.67 29.38
N PRO A 395 15.49 14.61 29.68
CA PRO A 395 15.95 13.22 29.53
C PRO A 395 15.98 12.76 28.06
N ASN A 396 15.75 13.68 27.10
CA ASN A 396 15.61 13.36 25.69
C ASN A 396 16.86 13.62 24.85
N LEU A 397 17.87 14.28 25.37
CA LEU A 397 19.21 14.28 24.81
C LEU A 397 19.93 13.03 25.36
N GLY A 398 19.91 11.94 24.61
CA GLY A 398 20.70 10.75 24.97
C GLY A 398 22.14 11.15 25.19
N ALA A 399 22.78 10.68 26.27
CA ALA A 399 24.13 11.05 26.66
C ALA A 399 25.08 11.04 25.45
N GLY A 400 25.57 12.24 25.05
CA GLY A 400 26.64 12.41 24.08
C GLY A 400 26.26 12.52 22.60
N GLY A 401 25.01 12.68 22.22
CA GLY A 401 24.59 12.76 20.82
C GLY A 401 24.26 14.18 20.34
N TRP A 402 24.56 14.46 19.08
CA TRP A 402 24.14 15.68 18.40
C TRP A 402 22.65 15.61 18.03
N GLY A 403 22.04 16.78 17.82
CA GLY A 403 20.66 16.91 17.37
C GLY A 403 20.48 18.07 16.39
N ILE A 404 19.25 18.31 15.98
CA ILE A 404 18.84 19.50 15.24
C ILE A 404 17.54 20.05 15.80
N THR A 405 17.36 21.36 15.77
CA THR A 405 16.04 22.00 16.02
C THR A 405 15.49 22.59 14.73
N LEU A 406 14.17 22.48 14.57
CA LEU A 406 13.43 23.06 13.44
C LEU A 406 12.78 24.40 13.81
N GLY A 407 13.05 24.89 15.03
CA GLY A 407 12.45 26.10 15.57
C GLY A 407 11.42 25.83 16.68
N LYS A 408 10.75 26.93 17.09
CA LYS A 408 9.74 26.93 18.15
C LYS A 408 8.36 27.13 17.55
N PHE A 409 7.36 26.46 18.12
CA PHE A 409 5.96 26.43 17.67
C PHE A 409 5.02 26.79 18.81
N GLY A 410 3.88 27.38 18.49
CA GLY A 410 2.91 27.83 19.49
C GLY A 410 2.21 26.68 20.23
N SER A 411 2.11 25.50 19.63
CA SER A 411 1.51 24.33 20.23
C SER A 411 2.35 23.07 20.08
N ARG A 412 2.17 22.13 21.05
CA ARG A 412 2.81 20.81 20.99
C ARG A 412 2.46 20.04 19.72
N THR A 413 1.19 20.08 19.32
CA THR A 413 0.70 19.39 18.12
C THR A 413 1.33 19.92 16.85
N GLU A 414 1.57 21.23 16.76
CA GLU A 414 2.24 21.84 15.62
C GLU A 414 3.72 21.41 15.55
N ALA A 415 4.43 21.42 16.67
CA ALA A 415 5.81 20.93 16.76
C ALA A 415 5.92 19.46 16.37
N GLU A 416 5.02 18.59 16.84
CA GLU A 416 4.94 17.17 16.46
C GLU A 416 4.68 16.99 14.98
N ARG A 417 3.73 17.73 14.42
CA ARG A 417 3.43 17.71 12.98
C ARG A 417 4.65 18.10 12.16
N ARG A 418 5.36 19.15 12.55
CA ARG A 418 6.59 19.60 11.87
C ARG A 418 7.68 18.52 11.93
N LEU A 419 7.89 17.86 13.06
CA LEU A 419 8.84 16.75 13.19
C LEU A 419 8.51 15.58 12.28
N VAL A 420 7.23 15.21 12.21
CA VAL A 420 6.78 14.12 11.32
C VAL A 420 7.04 14.47 9.86
N GLN A 421 6.64 15.65 9.43
CA GLN A 421 6.83 16.14 8.07
C GLN A 421 8.33 16.15 7.69
N THR A 422 9.17 16.73 8.56
CA THR A 422 10.61 16.84 8.30
C THR A 422 11.31 15.48 8.30
N GLY A 423 10.94 14.57 9.22
CA GLY A 423 11.52 13.22 9.24
C GLY A 423 11.15 12.38 8.02
N LEU A 424 10.01 12.67 7.39
CA LEU A 424 9.61 12.01 6.14
C LEU A 424 10.24 12.67 4.90
N LEU A 425 10.51 13.96 4.94
CA LEU A 425 11.21 14.70 3.87
C LEU A 425 12.70 14.34 3.81
N GLU A 426 13.37 14.25 4.96
CA GLU A 426 14.83 14.07 5.05
C GLU A 426 15.21 12.74 5.71
N VAL A 427 14.67 11.66 5.15
CA VAL A 427 14.89 10.29 5.66
C VAL A 427 16.36 9.86 5.62
N SER A 428 17.13 10.34 4.66
CA SER A 428 18.52 9.91 4.48
C SER A 428 19.45 10.28 5.65
N THR A 429 19.11 11.34 6.38
CA THR A 429 19.91 11.84 7.52
C THR A 429 19.18 11.78 8.85
N LEU A 430 17.84 11.76 8.84
CA LEU A 430 16.99 11.77 10.05
C LEU A 430 16.31 10.43 10.34
N ASP A 431 16.62 9.36 9.61
CA ASP A 431 15.91 8.07 9.69
C ASP A 431 16.02 7.41 11.07
N GLU A 432 17.19 7.48 11.69
CA GLU A 432 17.48 6.88 13.00
C GLU A 432 17.34 7.88 14.14
N ALA A 433 17.16 9.17 13.84
CA ALA A 433 17.03 10.21 14.83
C ALA A 433 15.68 10.10 15.58
N ARG A 434 15.72 10.28 16.90
CA ARG A 434 14.51 10.33 17.70
C ARG A 434 13.89 11.72 17.62
N ARG A 435 12.56 11.78 17.47
CA ARG A 435 11.80 13.03 17.51
C ARG A 435 11.53 13.40 18.96
N ALA A 436 11.75 14.64 19.33
CA ALA A 436 11.47 15.19 20.65
C ALA A 436 10.80 16.55 20.53
N VAL A 437 9.74 16.76 21.31
CA VAL A 437 9.12 18.08 21.50
C VAL A 437 9.47 18.56 22.88
N VAL A 438 10.25 19.65 22.93
CA VAL A 438 10.78 20.20 24.17
C VAL A 438 9.99 21.45 24.54
N PRO A 439 9.33 21.51 25.73
CA PRO A 439 8.68 22.71 26.19
C PRO A 439 9.71 23.80 26.46
N THR A 440 9.43 25.03 26.00
CA THR A 440 10.28 26.20 26.19
C THR A 440 9.46 27.34 26.81
N LYS A 441 10.11 28.40 27.29
CA LYS A 441 9.42 29.58 27.85
C LYS A 441 8.47 30.26 26.86
N SER A 442 8.68 30.06 25.53
CA SER A 442 7.93 30.71 24.46
C SER A 442 7.19 29.72 23.53
N GLY A 443 6.90 28.49 23.98
CA GLY A 443 6.23 27.46 23.20
C GLY A 443 6.94 26.11 23.22
N TYR A 444 6.93 25.39 22.10
CA TYR A 444 7.43 24.02 21.97
C TYR A 444 8.50 23.95 20.90
N ALA A 445 9.73 23.55 21.23
CA ALA A 445 10.78 23.33 20.26
C ALA A 445 10.64 21.95 19.63
N ALA A 446 10.74 21.89 18.29
CA ALA A 446 10.72 20.65 17.54
C ALA A 446 12.16 20.20 17.25
N THR A 447 12.60 19.08 17.86
CA THR A 447 13.99 18.62 17.78
C THR A 447 14.11 17.18 17.30
N PHE A 448 15.19 16.87 16.58
CA PHE A 448 15.66 15.51 16.34
C PHE A 448 16.95 15.30 17.14
N VAL A 449 17.04 14.18 17.85
CA VAL A 449 18.17 13.84 18.72
C VAL A 449 18.75 12.47 18.40
N GLY A 450 20.01 12.23 18.79
CA GLY A 450 20.69 10.96 18.52
C GLY A 450 21.37 10.91 17.14
N LEU A 451 21.75 12.06 16.60
CA LEU A 451 22.54 12.18 15.39
C LEU A 451 24.05 12.19 15.72
N SER A 452 24.87 11.90 14.72
CA SER A 452 26.29 12.29 14.74
C SER A 452 26.42 13.78 14.39
N GLU A 453 27.56 14.41 14.72
CA GLU A 453 27.87 15.79 14.33
C GLU A 453 27.67 16.03 12.83
N THR A 454 28.37 15.23 12.03
CA THR A 454 28.25 15.28 10.56
C THR A 454 26.85 14.92 10.05
N GLY A 455 26.06 14.17 10.81
CA GLY A 455 24.66 13.85 10.54
C GLY A 455 23.76 15.06 10.74
N ALA A 456 23.94 15.78 11.84
CA ALA A 456 23.19 16.99 12.18
C ALA A 456 23.48 18.12 11.17
N GLU A 457 24.76 18.35 10.84
CA GLU A 457 25.18 19.36 9.86
C GLU A 457 24.61 19.06 8.46
N ARG A 458 24.74 17.82 7.98
CA ARG A 458 24.18 17.39 6.69
C ARG A 458 22.67 17.50 6.65
N ALA A 459 21.97 17.15 7.72
CA ALA A 459 20.53 17.31 7.81
C ALA A 459 20.14 18.78 7.70
N CYS A 460 20.79 19.67 8.46
CA CYS A 460 20.50 21.10 8.41
C CYS A 460 20.86 21.73 7.06
N ALA A 461 21.98 21.36 6.44
CA ALA A 461 22.33 21.86 5.11
C ALA A 461 21.26 21.52 4.07
N ARG A 462 20.72 20.30 4.09
CA ARG A 462 19.65 19.87 3.17
C ARG A 462 18.30 20.49 3.47
N LEU A 463 17.98 20.71 4.75
CA LEU A 463 16.74 21.36 5.14
C LEU A 463 16.74 22.85 4.77
N ARG A 464 17.86 23.54 4.99
CA ARG A 464 18.03 24.95 4.57
C ARG A 464 17.96 25.12 3.04
N ALA A 465 18.51 24.16 2.28
CA ALA A 465 18.39 24.16 0.81
C ALA A 465 16.94 23.98 0.31
N ARG A 466 16.00 23.72 1.21
CA ARG A 466 14.56 23.62 0.96
C ARG A 466 13.75 24.69 1.70
N ASP A 467 14.39 25.80 2.04
CA ASP A 467 13.80 26.92 2.78
C ASP A 467 13.19 26.52 4.14
N MET A 468 13.75 25.48 4.77
CA MET A 468 13.31 25.04 6.09
C MET A 468 14.30 25.50 7.18
N SER A 469 13.77 26.08 8.25
CA SER A 469 14.56 26.43 9.42
C SER A 469 15.20 25.18 10.04
N CYS A 470 16.51 25.24 10.29
CA CYS A 470 17.25 24.17 10.95
C CYS A 470 18.52 24.71 11.60
N GLU A 471 18.73 24.35 12.86
CA GLU A 471 19.94 24.63 13.62
C GLU A 471 20.48 23.34 14.23
N PRO A 472 21.79 23.03 14.09
CA PRO A 472 22.40 21.92 14.79
C PRO A 472 22.47 22.19 16.29
N LEU A 473 22.25 21.14 17.08
CA LEU A 473 22.37 21.13 18.53
C LEU A 473 23.53 20.22 18.91
N GLY A 474 24.55 20.78 19.55
CA GLY A 474 25.68 20.02 20.08
C GLY A 474 25.30 19.21 21.32
N PRO A 475 26.17 18.29 21.75
CA PRO A 475 26.03 17.60 23.04
C PRO A 475 26.12 18.63 24.18
N SER A 476 25.16 18.61 25.09
CA SER A 476 25.09 19.46 26.29
C SER A 476 25.97 18.92 27.41
#